data_7fc06429c4fb04ea9ea01135cb556a57
#
_entry.id   7fc06429c4fb04ea9ea01135cb556a57
#
_cell.length_a   1.000
_cell.length_b   1.000
_cell.length_c   1.000
_cell.angle_alpha   90.00
_cell.angle_beta   90.00
_cell.angle_gamma   90.00
#
_symmetry.space_group_name_H-M   'P 1'
#
loop_
_entity.id
_entity.type
_entity.pdbx_description
1 polymer ?
#
loop_
_entity_poly.entity_id
_entity_poly.type
_entity_poly.pdbx_seq_one_letter_code
_entity_poly.pdbx_strand_id
1 'polypeptide(L)'
;MAQSANLTQCDKNGAEMSLYFSTGTCATPVWIFHKGIIGDLQLGETEDQNELTTRDTAQIVKQYTEGKIDIEVSGEQVVDSDYEGCNFINAMRAKGSPGDICILTGYMSEVGSFGWRGHMRNFDRSISGPENGAARQSFMLKPAACVLVACKVRPVKVTTADTVADYSPQTFTPTA
;
A
#
# COMPACT_ATOMS: atom_id res chain seq x y z
N MET A 1 -33.34 4.43 -19.62
CA MET A 1 -32.80 5.08 -18.41
C MET A 1 -31.53 4.33 -18.03
N ALA A 2 -30.38 4.89 -18.38
CA ALA A 2 -29.11 4.32 -18.06
C ALA A 2 -28.78 4.71 -16.61
N GLN A 3 -29.04 3.84 -15.65
CA GLN A 3 -28.45 3.94 -14.33
C GLN A 3 -27.07 3.31 -14.39
N SER A 4 -26.14 4.13 -14.60
CA SER A 4 -25.07 4.47 -13.69
C SER A 4 -24.19 3.27 -13.31
N ALA A 5 -23.19 3.06 -14.12
CA ALA A 5 -22.02 2.19 -13.86
C ALA A 5 -21.15 2.68 -12.67
N ASN A 6 -21.61 3.63 -11.86
CA ASN A 6 -20.81 4.25 -10.79
C ASN A 6 -21.03 3.70 -9.39
N LEU A 7 -21.93 2.72 -9.21
CA LEU A 7 -22.17 2.11 -7.90
C LEU A 7 -21.24 0.95 -7.55
N THR A 8 -20.44 0.48 -8.50
CA THR A 8 -19.55 -0.67 -8.32
C THR A 8 -18.24 -0.35 -7.62
N GLN A 9 -17.91 0.91 -7.38
CA GLN A 9 -16.65 1.27 -6.70
C GLN A 9 -16.73 1.26 -5.17
N CYS A 10 -17.92 1.21 -4.58
CA CYS A 10 -18.08 1.19 -3.13
C CYS A 10 -18.13 -0.22 -2.52
N ASP A 11 -18.25 -1.27 -3.33
CA ASP A 11 -18.45 -2.65 -2.88
C ASP A 11 -17.22 -3.55 -3.09
N LYS A 12 -16.02 -2.98 -3.26
CA LYS A 12 -14.82 -3.81 -3.38
C LYS A 12 -14.47 -4.42 -2.03
N ASN A 13 -14.58 -5.74 -1.96
CA ASN A 13 -14.16 -6.52 -0.81
C ASN A 13 -12.63 -6.44 -0.62
N GLY A 14 -12.14 -6.57 0.60
CA GLY A 14 -10.70 -6.62 0.89
C GLY A 14 -9.95 -7.71 0.12
N ALA A 15 -10.65 -8.75 -0.34
CA ALA A 15 -10.12 -9.79 -1.23
C ALA A 15 -9.74 -9.28 -2.64
N GLU A 16 -10.18 -8.09 -3.03
CA GLU A 16 -9.83 -7.47 -4.31
C GLU A 16 -8.58 -6.59 -4.24
N MET A 17 -8.03 -6.38 -3.06
CA MET A 17 -6.75 -5.70 -2.92
C MET A 17 -5.62 -6.55 -3.48
N SER A 18 -4.71 -5.92 -4.18
CA SER A 18 -3.60 -6.59 -4.83
C SER A 18 -2.26 -6.00 -4.42
N LEU A 19 -1.28 -6.86 -4.24
CA LEU A 19 0.09 -6.51 -3.92
C LEU A 19 1.00 -6.86 -5.09
N TYR A 20 1.81 -5.90 -5.50
CA TYR A 20 2.82 -6.06 -6.54
C TYR A 20 4.19 -5.72 -5.97
N PHE A 21 5.21 -6.40 -6.46
CA PHE A 21 6.60 -6.08 -6.19
C PHE A 21 7.33 -5.82 -7.51
N SER A 22 8.37 -5.01 -7.47
CA SER A 22 9.13 -4.67 -8.67
C SER A 22 10.49 -5.34 -8.66
N THR A 23 10.84 -5.94 -9.79
CA THR A 23 12.19 -6.44 -10.08
C THR A 23 13.04 -5.40 -10.83
N GLY A 24 12.43 -4.29 -11.26
CA GLY A 24 13.11 -3.17 -11.88
C GLY A 24 13.68 -2.16 -10.87
N THR A 25 13.97 -0.97 -11.35
CA THR A 25 14.38 0.17 -10.52
C THR A 25 13.16 1.02 -10.14
N CYS A 26 13.29 1.88 -9.13
CA CYS A 26 12.22 2.82 -8.77
C CYS A 26 11.80 3.74 -9.93
N ALA A 27 12.75 4.09 -10.82
CA ALA A 27 12.45 4.94 -11.97
C ALA A 27 11.78 4.16 -13.11
N THR A 28 12.15 2.90 -13.27
CA THR A 28 11.63 1.99 -14.31
C THR A 28 11.19 0.68 -13.67
N PRO A 29 10.06 0.65 -12.96
CA PRO A 29 9.60 -0.55 -12.27
C PRO A 29 9.10 -1.59 -13.26
N VAL A 30 9.35 -2.85 -12.92
CA VAL A 30 8.76 -4.01 -13.59
C VAL A 30 7.89 -4.71 -12.56
N TRP A 31 6.59 -4.51 -12.65
CA TRP A 31 5.64 -5.00 -11.65
C TRP A 31 5.31 -6.46 -11.85
N ILE A 32 5.38 -7.21 -10.76
CA ILE A 32 4.99 -8.61 -10.70
C ILE A 32 3.94 -8.77 -9.60
N PHE A 33 2.82 -9.40 -9.93
CA PHE A 33 1.75 -9.68 -8.99
C PHE A 33 2.19 -10.72 -7.96
N HIS A 34 1.95 -10.43 -6.67
CA HIS A 34 2.27 -11.36 -5.59
C HIS A 34 1.18 -12.43 -5.44
N LYS A 35 1.40 -13.59 -5.99
CA LYS A 35 0.44 -14.71 -6.02
C LYS A 35 0.34 -15.47 -4.69
N GLY A 36 1.31 -15.33 -3.80
CA GLY A 36 1.42 -16.12 -2.56
C GLY A 36 0.65 -15.54 -1.37
N ILE A 37 -0.19 -14.52 -1.57
CA ILE A 37 -0.99 -13.92 -0.49
C ILE A 37 -2.12 -14.86 -0.08
N ILE A 38 -2.32 -14.99 1.23
CA ILE A 38 -3.40 -15.77 1.83
C ILE A 38 -4.30 -14.81 2.61
N GLY A 39 -5.62 -14.91 2.37
CA GLY A 39 -6.58 -14.07 3.07
C GLY A 39 -6.50 -12.61 2.67
N ASP A 40 -6.86 -11.73 3.59
CA ASP A 40 -7.01 -10.31 3.34
C ASP A 40 -5.69 -9.55 3.45
N LEU A 41 -5.47 -8.65 2.49
CA LEU A 41 -4.48 -7.60 2.61
C LEU A 41 -5.09 -6.41 3.36
N GLN A 42 -4.30 -5.78 4.20
CA GLN A 42 -4.69 -4.57 4.91
C GLN A 42 -3.75 -3.44 4.54
N LEU A 43 -4.35 -2.31 4.21
CA LEU A 43 -3.65 -1.04 4.01
C LEU A 43 -4.10 -0.08 5.10
N GLY A 44 -3.20 0.21 6.03
CA GLY A 44 -3.40 1.22 7.07
C GLY A 44 -2.79 2.54 6.65
N GLU A 45 -3.56 3.61 6.78
CA GLU A 45 -3.11 4.98 6.59
C GLU A 45 -3.45 5.77 7.83
N THR A 46 -2.43 6.29 8.50
CA THR A 46 -2.60 7.07 9.73
C THR A 46 -1.85 8.38 9.58
N GLU A 47 -2.51 9.46 9.94
CA GLU A 47 -1.92 10.79 9.93
C GLU A 47 -1.76 11.29 11.37
N ASP A 48 -0.55 11.75 11.69
CA ASP A 48 -0.28 12.41 12.97
C ASP A 48 -0.99 13.76 13.00
N GLN A 49 -1.70 14.01 14.09
CA GLN A 49 -2.37 15.28 14.36
C GLN A 49 -1.57 16.09 15.37
N ASN A 50 -1.14 17.27 14.98
CA ASN A 50 -0.49 18.20 15.88
C ASN A 50 -1.51 19.20 16.40
N GLU A 51 -1.76 19.20 17.71
CA GLU A 51 -2.62 20.19 18.35
C GLU A 51 -1.96 21.56 18.33
N LEU A 52 -2.64 22.53 17.72
CA LEU A 52 -2.22 23.93 17.73
C LEU A 52 -2.76 24.60 18.99
N THR A 53 -1.90 24.77 20.00
CA THR A 53 -2.24 25.54 21.20
C THR A 53 -1.92 27.00 20.98
N THR A 54 -2.93 27.82 20.77
CA THR A 54 -2.76 29.28 20.74
C THR A 54 -2.93 29.87 22.13
N ARG A 55 -2.24 31.00 22.43
CA ARG A 55 -2.41 31.74 23.69
C ARG A 55 -3.74 32.52 23.74
N ASP A 56 -4.55 32.43 22.71
CA ASP A 56 -5.86 33.06 22.65
C ASP A 56 -6.87 32.26 23.48
N THR A 57 -7.17 32.76 24.68
CA THR A 57 -8.11 32.17 25.62
C THR A 57 -9.57 32.22 25.18
N ALA A 58 -9.86 32.87 24.06
CA ALA A 58 -11.22 32.98 23.50
C ALA A 58 -11.61 31.78 22.60
N GLN A 59 -10.67 30.90 22.26
CA GLN A 59 -10.99 29.74 21.44
C GLN A 59 -11.49 28.57 22.28
N ILE A 60 -12.74 28.20 22.05
CA ILE A 60 -13.40 27.04 22.69
C ILE A 60 -13.11 25.73 21.95
N VAL A 61 -12.62 25.81 20.70
CA VAL A 61 -12.39 24.67 19.83
C VAL A 61 -10.88 24.47 19.60
N LYS A 62 -10.41 23.25 19.83
CA LYS A 62 -9.04 22.85 19.51
C LYS A 62 -8.81 22.86 18.00
N GLN A 63 -7.67 23.39 17.57
CA GLN A 63 -7.23 23.35 16.19
C GLN A 63 -6.11 22.33 16.04
N TYR A 64 -6.12 21.63 14.92
CA TYR A 64 -5.12 20.63 14.56
C TYR A 64 -4.45 21.00 13.24
N THR A 65 -3.15 20.75 13.14
CA THR A 65 -2.41 20.85 11.88
C THR A 65 -2.07 19.47 11.39
N GLU A 66 -2.00 19.31 10.08
CA GLU A 66 -1.60 18.08 9.42
C GLU A 66 -0.21 17.65 9.86
N GLY A 67 -0.05 16.37 10.11
CA GLY A 67 1.20 15.74 10.50
C GLY A 67 1.79 14.87 9.40
N LYS A 68 2.59 13.90 9.80
CA LYS A 68 3.15 12.90 8.90
C LYS A 68 2.14 11.79 8.68
N ILE A 69 2.04 11.34 7.43
CA ILE A 69 1.25 10.15 7.08
C ILE A 69 2.13 8.92 7.28
N ASP A 70 1.66 7.97 8.07
CA ASP A 70 2.24 6.64 8.22
C ASP A 70 1.43 5.64 7.40
N ILE A 71 2.12 4.86 6.59
CA ILE A 71 1.53 3.83 5.71
C ILE A 71 2.00 2.47 6.21
N GLU A 72 1.05 1.58 6.39
CA GLU A 72 1.32 0.19 6.78
C GLU A 72 0.56 -0.76 5.87
N VAL A 73 1.28 -1.73 5.32
CA VAL A 73 0.69 -2.82 4.54
C VAL A 73 0.95 -4.12 5.29
N SER A 74 -0.10 -4.81 5.67
CA SER A 74 0.01 -6.08 6.39
C SER A 74 -0.83 -7.18 5.73
N GLY A 75 -0.40 -8.42 5.93
CA GLY A 75 -1.07 -9.58 5.40
C GLY A 75 -0.34 -10.87 5.75
N GLU A 76 -0.81 -11.96 5.18
CA GLU A 76 -0.20 -13.28 5.28
C GLU A 76 0.17 -13.82 3.90
N GLN A 77 1.26 -14.57 3.85
CA GLN A 77 1.71 -15.26 2.64
C GLN A 77 2.03 -16.72 2.92
N VAL A 78 1.97 -17.54 1.87
CA VAL A 78 2.47 -18.94 1.93
C VAL A 78 3.99 -18.91 2.06
N VAL A 79 4.53 -19.78 2.90
CA VAL A 79 5.98 -20.01 2.96
C VAL A 79 6.34 -21.04 1.89
N ASP A 80 6.61 -20.56 0.69
CA ASP A 80 6.98 -21.39 -0.44
C ASP A 80 8.07 -20.70 -1.26
N SER A 81 9.18 -21.41 -1.47
CA SER A 81 10.32 -20.91 -2.24
C SER A 81 10.03 -20.73 -3.73
N ASP A 82 8.98 -21.38 -4.23
CA ASP A 82 8.58 -21.32 -5.64
C ASP A 82 7.84 -20.00 -5.96
N TYR A 83 7.39 -19.27 -4.92
CA TYR A 83 6.79 -17.96 -5.10
C TYR A 83 7.83 -16.84 -4.95
N GLU A 84 8.15 -16.18 -6.05
CA GLU A 84 9.09 -15.05 -6.05
C GLU A 84 8.70 -13.94 -5.08
N GLY A 85 7.41 -13.64 -4.95
CA GLY A 85 6.91 -12.62 -4.03
C GLY A 85 7.22 -12.94 -2.58
N CYS A 86 7.12 -14.22 -2.18
CA CYS A 86 7.46 -14.64 -0.83
C CYS A 86 8.96 -14.45 -0.54
N ASN A 87 9.79 -14.80 -1.49
CA ASN A 87 11.24 -14.59 -1.40
C ASN A 87 11.58 -13.10 -1.37
N PHE A 88 10.90 -12.27 -2.17
CA PHE A 88 11.08 -10.83 -2.22
C PHE A 88 10.74 -10.18 -0.87
N ILE A 89 9.58 -10.48 -0.29
CA ILE A 89 9.16 -9.95 1.03
C ILE A 89 10.11 -10.41 2.14
N ASN A 90 10.61 -11.64 2.07
CA ASN A 90 11.60 -12.14 3.02
C ASN A 90 12.94 -11.40 2.90
N ALA A 91 13.39 -11.11 1.69
CA ALA A 91 14.62 -10.36 1.45
C ALA A 91 14.53 -8.91 1.97
N MET A 92 13.35 -8.29 1.93
CA MET A 92 13.11 -6.93 2.45
C MET A 92 13.30 -6.79 3.97
N ARG A 93 13.42 -7.89 4.69
CA ARG A 93 13.72 -7.88 6.12
C ARG A 93 15.20 -7.61 6.42
N ALA A 94 16.08 -7.90 5.50
CA ALA A 94 17.52 -7.65 5.67
C ALA A 94 17.77 -6.13 5.75
N LYS A 95 18.71 -5.75 6.64
CA LYS A 95 19.11 -4.35 6.80
C LYS A 95 19.67 -3.81 5.47
N GLY A 96 19.13 -2.68 5.02
CA GLY A 96 19.57 -2.03 3.79
C GLY A 96 19.01 -2.64 2.49
N SER A 97 18.00 -3.50 2.58
CA SER A 97 17.35 -4.13 1.42
C SER A 97 15.87 -3.79 1.34
N PRO A 98 15.49 -2.51 1.17
CA PRO A 98 14.11 -2.15 0.88
C PRO A 98 13.74 -2.65 -0.52
N GLY A 99 12.45 -2.93 -0.72
CA GLY A 99 11.90 -3.31 -2.01
C GLY A 99 10.85 -2.32 -2.50
N ASP A 100 10.72 -2.18 -3.81
CA ASP A 100 9.66 -1.34 -4.40
C ASP A 100 8.36 -2.16 -4.45
N ILE A 101 7.37 -1.68 -3.72
CA ILE A 101 6.06 -2.31 -3.52
C ILE A 101 4.98 -1.38 -4.08
N CYS A 102 3.96 -1.97 -4.70
CA CYS A 102 2.73 -1.28 -5.06
C CYS A 102 1.54 -2.07 -4.51
N ILE A 103 0.75 -1.44 -3.66
CA ILE A 103 -0.52 -1.98 -3.17
C ILE A 103 -1.66 -1.18 -3.77
N LEU A 104 -2.65 -1.88 -4.31
CA LEU A 104 -3.81 -1.30 -4.97
C LEU A 104 -5.12 -1.82 -4.37
N THR A 105 -6.17 -1.01 -4.41
CA THR A 105 -7.55 -1.39 -4.05
C THR A 105 -8.24 -2.24 -5.11
N GLY A 106 -7.57 -2.56 -6.18
CA GLY A 106 -8.02 -3.42 -7.28
C GLY A 106 -6.79 -3.98 -7.98
N TYR A 107 -6.95 -4.41 -9.21
CA TYR A 107 -5.83 -4.94 -10.00
C TYR A 107 -5.16 -3.83 -10.83
N MET A 108 -3.88 -4.04 -11.16
CA MET A 108 -3.14 -3.10 -12.02
C MET A 108 -3.69 -3.03 -13.45
N SER A 109 -4.41 -4.07 -13.88
CA SER A 109 -5.16 -4.08 -15.15
C SER A 109 -6.44 -3.23 -15.13
N GLU A 110 -6.92 -2.82 -13.93
CA GLU A 110 -8.16 -2.07 -13.77
C GLU A 110 -7.87 -0.58 -13.66
N VAL A 111 -8.26 0.18 -14.68
CA VAL A 111 -8.17 1.65 -14.67
C VAL A 111 -9.04 2.21 -13.55
N GLY A 112 -8.46 3.11 -12.75
CA GLY A 112 -9.13 3.71 -11.61
C GLY A 112 -8.76 3.08 -10.26
N SER A 113 -8.13 1.90 -10.24
CA SER A 113 -7.55 1.34 -9.00
C SER A 113 -6.53 2.31 -8.43
N PHE A 114 -6.56 2.52 -7.13
CA PHE A 114 -5.67 3.45 -6.44
C PHE A 114 -5.01 2.78 -5.25
N GLY A 115 -3.94 3.36 -4.77
CA GLY A 115 -3.22 2.83 -3.62
C GLY A 115 -1.90 3.56 -3.40
N TRP A 116 -0.90 2.85 -2.94
CA TRP A 116 0.39 3.40 -2.57
C TRP A 116 1.52 2.63 -3.22
N ARG A 117 2.56 3.33 -3.58
CA ARG A 117 3.77 2.78 -4.17
C ARG A 117 5.00 3.40 -3.53
N GLY A 118 6.05 2.61 -3.38
CA GLY A 118 7.38 3.09 -3.03
C GLY A 118 8.22 2.03 -2.34
N HIS A 119 9.40 2.43 -1.91
CA HIS A 119 10.29 1.57 -1.15
C HIS A 119 9.71 1.29 0.24
N MET A 120 9.49 0.03 0.51
CA MET A 120 9.04 -0.47 1.80
C MET A 120 10.03 -1.49 2.35
N ARG A 121 9.93 -1.76 3.63
CA ARG A 121 10.70 -2.77 4.35
C ARG A 121 9.77 -3.61 5.19
N ASN A 122 10.08 -4.89 5.32
CA ASN A 122 9.33 -5.79 6.16
C ASN A 122 9.83 -5.71 7.60
N PHE A 123 8.94 -5.34 8.53
CA PHE A 123 9.25 -5.18 9.96
C PHE A 123 8.73 -6.33 10.81
N ASP A 124 7.80 -7.14 10.32
CA ASP A 124 7.27 -8.28 11.04
C ASP A 124 7.48 -9.58 10.27
N ARG A 125 7.71 -10.66 11.02
CA ARG A 125 7.83 -12.01 10.49
C ARG A 125 7.43 -13.00 11.57
N SER A 126 6.23 -13.52 11.47
CA SER A 126 5.77 -14.64 12.25
C SER A 126 5.45 -15.81 11.33
N ILE A 127 6.02 -16.98 11.59
CA ILE A 127 5.80 -18.16 10.79
C ILE A 127 5.01 -19.16 11.62
N SER A 128 3.90 -19.63 11.08
CA SER A 128 3.09 -20.72 11.65
C SER A 128 3.04 -21.89 10.67
N GLY A 129 3.30 -23.09 11.20
CA GLY A 129 3.23 -24.33 10.43
C GLY A 129 2.17 -25.23 11.06
N PRO A 130 0.90 -25.22 10.58
CA PRO A 130 -0.11 -26.17 11.05
C PRO A 130 0.26 -27.58 10.65
N GLU A 131 -0.12 -28.56 11.49
CA GLU A 131 0.19 -29.98 11.27
C GLU A 131 -0.33 -30.51 9.93
N ASN A 132 -1.47 -29.96 9.47
CA ASN A 132 -2.11 -30.32 8.21
C ASN A 132 -2.36 -29.08 7.36
N GLY A 133 -1.32 -28.52 6.74
CA GLY A 133 -1.48 -27.36 5.87
C GLY A 133 -0.17 -26.70 5.48
N ALA A 134 -0.25 -25.74 4.56
CA ALA A 134 0.90 -24.96 4.15
C ALA A 134 1.36 -24.04 5.28
N ALA A 135 2.65 -23.93 5.49
CA ALA A 135 3.21 -22.95 6.41
C ALA A 135 2.84 -21.54 5.94
N ARG A 136 2.48 -20.69 6.89
CA ARG A 136 2.05 -19.31 6.67
C ARG A 136 3.00 -18.35 7.35
N GLN A 137 3.16 -17.21 6.75
CA GLN A 137 4.00 -16.14 7.28
C GLN A 137 3.25 -14.82 7.25
N SER A 138 3.14 -14.16 8.39
CA SER A 138 2.70 -12.77 8.45
C SER A 138 3.82 -11.83 8.01
N PHE A 139 3.44 -10.69 7.46
CA PHE A 139 4.35 -9.60 7.13
C PHE A 139 3.70 -8.25 7.42
N MET A 140 4.55 -7.27 7.70
CA MET A 140 4.18 -5.88 7.91
C MET A 140 5.18 -4.99 7.19
N LEU A 141 4.72 -4.33 6.14
CA LEU A 141 5.53 -3.46 5.31
C LEU A 141 5.28 -2.01 5.70
N LYS A 142 6.35 -1.27 5.94
CA LYS A 142 6.32 0.17 6.20
C LYS A 142 7.31 0.90 5.30
N PRO A 143 7.10 2.21 5.07
CA PRO A 143 8.01 3.02 4.28
C PRO A 143 9.45 2.91 4.77
N ALA A 144 10.35 2.66 3.83
CA ALA A 144 11.78 2.68 4.09
C ALA A 144 12.37 4.06 3.80
N ALA A 145 13.40 4.44 4.54
CA ALA A 145 14.14 5.65 4.24
C ALA A 145 14.77 5.55 2.84
N CYS A 146 14.47 6.51 1.98
CA CYS A 146 15.04 6.56 0.64
C CYS A 146 15.44 8.00 0.29
N VAL A 147 16.65 8.15 -0.23
CA VAL A 147 17.19 9.44 -0.69
C VAL A 147 16.61 9.81 -2.05
N LEU A 148 16.39 8.82 -2.92
CA LEU A 148 15.84 9.04 -4.26
C LEU A 148 14.36 9.35 -4.21
N VAL A 149 13.94 10.44 -4.82
CA VAL A 149 12.54 10.86 -4.88
C VAL A 149 11.65 9.79 -5.54
N ALA A 150 12.15 9.12 -6.58
CA ALA A 150 11.43 8.06 -7.28
C ALA A 150 11.10 6.84 -6.40
N CYS A 151 11.84 6.64 -5.30
CA CYS A 151 11.65 5.52 -4.38
C CYS A 151 10.80 5.88 -3.15
N LYS A 152 10.46 7.16 -2.95
CA LYS A 152 9.62 7.57 -1.81
C LYS A 152 8.22 6.99 -1.96
N VAL A 153 7.66 6.58 -0.82
CA VAL A 153 6.27 6.13 -0.77
C VAL A 153 5.35 7.28 -1.10
N ARG A 154 4.45 7.05 -2.04
CA ARG A 154 3.52 8.04 -2.55
C ARG A 154 2.23 7.40 -3.05
N PRO A 155 1.11 8.14 -3.03
CA PRO A 155 -0.15 7.67 -3.56
C PRO A 155 -0.08 7.55 -5.09
N VAL A 156 -0.71 6.50 -5.61
CA VAL A 156 -0.75 6.23 -7.06
C VAL A 156 -2.15 5.79 -7.50
N LYS A 157 -2.41 5.94 -8.78
CA LYS A 157 -3.64 5.49 -9.44
C LYS A 157 -3.29 4.83 -10.77
N VAL A 158 -4.02 3.79 -11.12
CA VAL A 158 -3.94 3.16 -12.45
C VAL A 158 -4.64 4.07 -13.46
N THR A 159 -3.88 4.62 -14.38
CA THR A 159 -4.38 5.53 -15.42
C THR A 159 -4.67 4.83 -16.74
N THR A 160 -3.87 3.86 -17.09
CA THR A 160 -4.09 2.90 -18.19
C THR A 160 -3.74 1.51 -17.68
N ALA A 161 -4.27 0.47 -18.30
CA ALA A 161 -3.98 -0.91 -17.90
C ALA A 161 -2.46 -1.13 -17.72
N ASP A 162 -2.09 -1.71 -16.59
CA ASP A 162 -0.71 -2.01 -16.19
C ASP A 162 0.22 -0.78 -16.00
N THR A 163 -0.36 0.43 -15.93
CA THR A 163 0.40 1.66 -15.70
C THR A 163 -0.13 2.43 -14.49
N VAL A 164 0.73 2.65 -13.53
CA VAL A 164 0.44 3.49 -12.35
C VAL A 164 1.10 4.85 -12.50
N ALA A 165 0.36 5.91 -12.17
CA ALA A 165 0.85 7.28 -12.12
C ALA A 165 0.65 7.86 -10.72
N ASP A 166 1.44 8.86 -10.38
CA ASP A 166 1.29 9.60 -9.12
C ASP A 166 -0.09 10.22 -9.04
N TYR A 167 -0.70 10.13 -7.88
CA TYR A 167 -2.06 10.59 -7.63
C TYR A 167 -2.08 11.47 -6.38
N SER A 168 -2.74 12.61 -6.46
CA SER A 168 -3.01 13.44 -5.29
C SER A 168 -4.49 13.30 -4.92
N PRO A 169 -4.83 12.63 -3.81
CA PRO A 169 -6.21 12.51 -3.36
C PRO A 169 -6.83 13.86 -2.93
N GLN A 170 -6.01 14.89 -2.77
CA GLN A 170 -6.45 16.20 -2.26
C GLN A 170 -7.09 17.10 -3.33
N THR A 171 -7.03 16.74 -4.60
CA THR A 171 -7.71 17.48 -5.66
C THR A 171 -9.10 16.90 -5.93
N PHE A 172 -10.02 17.09 -4.99
CA PHE A 172 -11.44 16.88 -5.27
C PHE A 172 -11.95 18.11 -6.03
N THR A 173 -12.21 17.94 -7.34
CA THR A 173 -12.95 18.94 -8.12
C THR A 173 -14.41 18.46 -8.16
N PRO A 174 -15.32 19.12 -7.43
CA PRO A 174 -16.73 18.75 -7.55
C PRO A 174 -17.19 19.02 -8.97
N THR A 175 -17.71 17.99 -9.62
CA THR A 175 -18.41 18.14 -10.90
C THR A 175 -19.70 18.91 -10.62
N ALA A 176 -19.84 20.05 -11.23
CA ALA A 176 -21.07 20.83 -11.19
C ALA A 176 -22.23 20.09 -11.86
#